data_1c952924a6bd95376a6fd9ca82df8b48
#
_entry.id   1c952924a6bd95376a6fd9ca82df8b48
#
_cell.length_a   1.000
_cell.length_b   1.000
_cell.length_c   1.000
_cell.angle_alpha   90.00
_cell.angle_beta   90.00
_cell.angle_gamma   90.00
#
_symmetry.space_group_name_H-M   'P 1'
#
loop_
_entity.id
_entity.type
_entity.pdbx_description
1 polymer ?
#
loop_
_entity_poly.entity_id
_entity_poly.type
_entity_poly.pdbx_seq_one_letter_code
_entity_poly.pdbx_strand_id
1 'polypeptide(L)'
;MSRDKTIDRLRGFAMLWVIVVHVLYWGNFITNGYVNLLKSFCLFEMPLFFFITGASNSFSKISGYFNFVSKRFQRILIPYWVFAIICAILSIGKYSMEGNMDSFTGIKVLLSWLVPIDRQMTSVSYLTWALWFVPVYLCVVLIIPILKQVRDSSRKIEFAFLLLGIFVLTCLLKMGWLQNVAFYSFWTYVGLFYSDIKLNAEQKNSRRYFLYLAVAGVATICLIYFAGGALNMQSNKFPPNIIFLVYSIMMMALLSFSVPYLGRFIGWLEKGKLSGKIFNLFSTRSMTIFLYQVFAFNLTIRLTNMLIHGDGIIVSIAKSVFCLVATIPACAGLAVVFGKIEKLEIKHYGRNI
;
A
#
# COMPACT_ATOMS: atom_id res chain seq x y z
N MET A 1 -15.04 -16.42 -15.83
CA MET A 1 -14.76 -16.56 -14.38
C MET A 1 -15.38 -15.38 -13.65
N SER A 2 -16.22 -15.64 -12.65
CA SER A 2 -16.77 -14.58 -11.80
C SER A 2 -15.64 -13.94 -10.98
N ARG A 3 -15.64 -12.60 -10.92
CA ARG A 3 -14.70 -11.80 -10.13
C ARG A 3 -14.90 -12.13 -8.64
N ASP A 4 -13.83 -12.52 -7.92
CA ASP A 4 -13.92 -12.81 -6.49
C ASP A 4 -14.13 -11.49 -5.71
N LYS A 5 -15.33 -11.31 -5.17
CA LYS A 5 -15.73 -10.14 -4.37
C LYS A 5 -14.87 -9.99 -3.11
N THR A 6 -14.31 -11.07 -2.58
CA THR A 6 -13.47 -11.02 -1.37
C THR A 6 -12.17 -10.27 -1.63
N ILE A 7 -11.54 -10.46 -2.80
CA ILE A 7 -10.32 -9.72 -3.18
C ILE A 7 -10.61 -8.22 -3.32
N ASP A 8 -11.76 -7.85 -3.92
CA ASP A 8 -12.13 -6.44 -4.03
C ASP A 8 -12.40 -5.83 -2.64
N ARG A 9 -13.04 -6.58 -1.75
CA ARG A 9 -13.26 -6.18 -0.36
C ARG A 9 -11.96 -5.99 0.40
N LEU A 10 -11.01 -6.92 0.28
CA LEU A 10 -9.69 -6.80 0.89
C LEU A 10 -8.92 -5.59 0.34
N ARG A 11 -9.03 -5.30 -0.96
CA ARG A 11 -8.41 -4.12 -1.57
C ARG A 11 -9.00 -2.81 -1.02
N GLY A 12 -10.33 -2.73 -0.93
CA GLY A 12 -11.01 -1.58 -0.33
C GLY A 12 -10.62 -1.38 1.12
N PHE A 13 -10.56 -2.46 1.90
CA PHE A 13 -10.11 -2.43 3.29
C PHE A 13 -8.65 -1.97 3.40
N ALA A 14 -7.74 -2.56 2.61
CA ALA A 14 -6.33 -2.19 2.61
C ALA A 14 -6.14 -0.69 2.27
N MET A 15 -6.90 -0.18 1.29
CA MET A 15 -6.81 1.24 0.93
C MET A 15 -7.38 2.16 2.02
N LEU A 16 -8.48 1.79 2.68
CA LEU A 16 -8.97 2.53 3.86
C LEU A 16 -7.93 2.51 4.97
N TRP A 17 -7.31 1.37 5.21
CA TRP A 17 -6.27 1.23 6.23
C TRP A 17 -5.04 2.09 5.94
N VAL A 18 -4.64 2.24 4.67
CA VAL A 18 -3.59 3.19 4.25
C VAL A 18 -3.93 4.61 4.71
N ILE A 19 -5.18 5.06 4.51
CA ILE A 19 -5.60 6.40 4.97
C ILE A 19 -5.50 6.51 6.50
N VAL A 20 -5.95 5.50 7.23
CA VAL A 20 -5.83 5.46 8.71
C VAL A 20 -4.36 5.62 9.13
N VAL A 21 -3.47 4.81 8.56
CA VAL A 21 -2.03 4.86 8.85
C VAL A 21 -1.45 6.24 8.55
N HIS A 22 -1.78 6.81 7.41
CA HIS A 22 -1.25 8.12 7.02
C HIS A 22 -1.76 9.25 7.93
N VAL A 23 -3.03 9.23 8.33
CA VAL A 23 -3.57 10.20 9.29
C VAL A 23 -2.88 10.05 10.66
N LEU A 24 -2.67 8.82 11.14
CA LEU A 24 -2.01 8.55 12.42
C LEU A 24 -0.55 9.00 12.44
N TYR A 25 0.20 8.76 11.33
CA TYR A 25 1.62 9.10 11.25
C TYR A 25 1.86 10.56 10.88
N TRP A 26 1.24 11.03 9.80
CA TRP A 26 1.51 12.36 9.24
C TRP A 26 0.67 13.45 9.87
N GLY A 27 -0.51 13.11 10.44
CA GLY A 27 -1.29 14.02 11.26
C GLY A 27 -0.53 14.45 12.51
N ASN A 28 0.22 13.50 13.07
CA ASN A 28 1.09 13.69 14.23
C ASN A 28 0.45 14.45 15.39
N PHE A 29 -0.87 14.31 15.55
CA PHE A 29 -1.62 14.99 16.59
C PHE A 29 -1.35 14.44 18.00
N ILE A 30 -0.89 13.18 18.09
CA ILE A 30 -0.53 12.50 19.33
C ILE A 30 0.94 12.08 19.26
N THR A 31 1.80 12.63 20.11
CA THR A 31 3.27 12.47 20.06
C THR A 31 3.85 11.75 21.28
N ASN A 32 3.09 10.87 21.91
CA ASN A 32 3.59 10.07 23.03
C ASN A 32 4.35 8.83 22.53
N GLY A 33 5.44 8.44 23.19
CA GLY A 33 6.28 7.29 22.82
C GLY A 33 5.50 5.98 22.75
N TYR A 34 4.62 5.69 23.71
CA TYR A 34 3.76 4.50 23.69
C TYR A 34 2.78 4.51 22.50
N VAL A 35 2.19 5.67 22.21
CA VAL A 35 1.28 5.82 21.07
C VAL A 35 2.03 5.66 19.74
N ASN A 36 3.25 6.18 19.64
CA ASN A 36 4.09 5.97 18.45
C ASN A 36 4.44 4.50 18.23
N LEU A 37 4.68 3.75 19.31
CA LEU A 37 4.85 2.31 19.24
C LEU A 37 3.56 1.63 18.74
N LEU A 38 2.40 1.95 19.32
CA LEU A 38 1.12 1.38 18.87
C LEU A 38 0.81 1.72 17.41
N LYS A 39 1.05 2.98 16.98
CA LYS A 39 0.92 3.38 15.58
C LYS A 39 1.79 2.49 14.68
N SER A 40 3.01 2.13 15.11
CA SER A 40 3.92 1.31 14.33
C SER A 40 3.37 -0.09 14.05
N PHE A 41 2.53 -0.63 14.93
CA PHE A 41 1.82 -1.89 14.71
C PHE A 41 0.63 -1.80 13.74
N CYS A 42 0.35 -0.64 13.18
CA CYS A 42 -0.66 -0.47 12.12
C CYS A 42 -0.07 -0.62 10.71
N LEU A 43 1.25 -0.82 10.54
CA LEU A 43 1.98 -0.73 9.28
C LEU A 43 1.95 -2.01 8.43
N PHE A 44 0.88 -2.80 8.47
CA PHE A 44 0.75 -4.04 7.67
C PHE A 44 0.08 -3.83 6.31
N GLU A 45 -0.30 -2.60 5.97
CA GLU A 45 -1.05 -2.26 4.77
C GLU A 45 -0.30 -2.65 3.48
N MET A 46 1.02 -2.46 3.45
CA MET A 46 1.80 -2.73 2.25
C MET A 46 2.01 -4.23 2.01
N PRO A 47 2.40 -5.07 3.00
CA PRO A 47 2.34 -6.52 2.86
C PRO A 47 0.98 -7.02 2.35
N LEU A 48 -0.13 -6.47 2.87
CA LEU A 48 -1.48 -6.82 2.43
C LEU A 48 -1.73 -6.42 0.97
N PHE A 49 -1.29 -5.23 0.51
CA PHE A 49 -1.43 -4.82 -0.89
C PHE A 49 -0.70 -5.75 -1.85
N PHE A 50 0.52 -6.13 -1.54
CA PHE A 50 1.29 -7.04 -2.38
C PHE A 50 0.71 -8.47 -2.36
N PHE A 51 0.22 -8.93 -1.22
CA PHE A 51 -0.56 -10.16 -1.12
C PHE A 51 -1.80 -10.11 -2.02
N ILE A 52 -2.60 -9.04 -1.97
CA ILE A 52 -3.78 -8.85 -2.82
C ILE A 52 -3.39 -8.81 -4.31
N THR A 53 -2.22 -8.25 -4.63
CA THR A 53 -1.69 -8.26 -5.99
C THR A 53 -1.45 -9.70 -6.47
N GLY A 54 -0.81 -10.53 -5.67
CA GLY A 54 -0.66 -11.97 -5.94
C GLY A 54 -2.00 -12.67 -6.07
N ALA A 55 -2.91 -12.47 -5.11
CA ALA A 55 -4.25 -13.04 -5.08
C ALA A 55 -5.06 -12.69 -6.34
N SER A 56 -5.01 -11.44 -6.79
CA SER A 56 -5.68 -11.00 -8.02
C SER A 56 -5.10 -11.66 -9.28
N ASN A 57 -3.80 -11.95 -9.28
CA ASN A 57 -3.11 -12.57 -10.40
C ASN A 57 -3.21 -14.10 -10.40
N SER A 58 -3.55 -14.74 -9.27
CA SER A 58 -3.77 -16.19 -9.22
C SER A 58 -4.89 -16.64 -10.18
N PHE A 59 -5.93 -15.81 -10.35
CA PHE A 59 -7.06 -16.07 -11.24
C PHE A 59 -6.86 -15.59 -12.68
N SER A 60 -5.84 -14.80 -12.96
CA SER A 60 -5.62 -14.25 -14.32
C SER A 60 -4.92 -15.27 -15.22
N LYS A 61 -5.33 -15.37 -16.49
CA LYS A 61 -4.54 -16.05 -17.51
C LYS A 61 -3.50 -15.08 -18.08
N ILE A 62 -2.24 -15.47 -18.09
CA ILE A 62 -1.16 -14.68 -18.69
C ILE A 62 -1.00 -15.14 -20.13
N SER A 63 -1.49 -14.35 -21.08
CA SER A 63 -1.44 -14.64 -22.53
C SER A 63 -0.16 -14.17 -23.21
N GLY A 64 0.89 -13.92 -22.46
CA GLY A 64 2.20 -13.46 -22.93
C GLY A 64 2.79 -12.43 -21.97
N TYR A 65 4.11 -12.53 -21.76
CA TYR A 65 4.84 -11.70 -20.81
C TYR A 65 4.70 -10.21 -21.12
N PHE A 66 5.05 -9.79 -22.33
CA PHE A 66 5.03 -8.38 -22.71
C PHE A 66 3.63 -7.76 -22.68
N ASN A 67 2.62 -8.50 -23.12
CA ASN A 67 1.23 -8.05 -23.09
C ASN A 67 0.75 -7.85 -21.64
N PHE A 68 1.10 -8.78 -20.74
CA PHE A 68 0.78 -8.68 -19.33
C PHE A 68 1.44 -7.46 -18.68
N VAL A 69 2.75 -7.30 -18.87
CA VAL A 69 3.55 -6.22 -18.30
C VAL A 69 3.06 -4.86 -18.82
N SER A 70 2.90 -4.72 -20.14
CA SER A 70 2.45 -3.47 -20.76
C SER A 70 1.09 -3.02 -20.22
N LYS A 71 0.10 -3.92 -20.16
CA LYS A 71 -1.22 -3.58 -19.60
C LYS A 71 -1.15 -3.17 -18.14
N ARG A 72 -0.31 -3.81 -17.33
CA ARG A 72 -0.14 -3.45 -15.92
C ARG A 72 0.58 -2.12 -15.76
N PHE A 73 1.63 -1.88 -16.55
CA PHE A 73 2.37 -0.62 -16.53
C PHE A 73 1.46 0.55 -16.93
N GLN A 74 0.67 0.41 -17.99
CA GLN A 74 -0.28 1.46 -18.40
C GLN A 74 -1.25 1.82 -17.26
N ARG A 75 -1.81 0.82 -16.57
CA ARG A 75 -2.74 1.04 -15.45
C ARG A 75 -2.11 1.74 -14.24
N ILE A 76 -0.79 1.75 -14.15
CA ILE A 76 -0.04 2.41 -13.07
C ILE A 76 0.49 3.77 -13.56
N LEU A 77 1.17 3.77 -14.70
CA LEU A 77 1.89 4.94 -15.19
C LEU A 77 0.96 6.03 -15.75
N ILE A 78 -0.17 5.67 -16.37
CA ILE A 78 -1.10 6.67 -16.90
C ILE A 78 -1.69 7.52 -15.76
N PRO A 79 -2.29 6.94 -14.69
CA PRO A 79 -2.72 7.73 -13.53
C PRO A 79 -1.57 8.49 -12.86
N TYR A 80 -0.39 7.87 -12.77
CA TYR A 80 0.80 8.52 -12.22
C TYR A 80 1.21 9.76 -13.02
N TRP A 81 1.27 9.69 -14.34
CA TRP A 81 1.67 10.84 -15.17
C TRP A 81 0.70 12.01 -15.07
N VAL A 82 -0.61 11.74 -14.98
CA VAL A 82 -1.59 12.81 -14.74
C VAL A 82 -1.35 13.46 -13.37
N PHE A 83 -1.12 12.65 -12.33
CA PHE A 83 -0.73 13.16 -11.01
C PHE A 83 0.58 13.96 -11.07
N ALA A 84 1.58 13.46 -11.77
CA ALA A 84 2.88 14.10 -11.93
C ALA A 84 2.78 15.47 -12.63
N ILE A 85 1.96 15.59 -13.67
CA ILE A 85 1.69 16.86 -14.35
C ILE A 85 1.08 17.89 -13.38
N ILE A 86 0.10 17.47 -12.57
CA ILE A 86 -0.50 18.36 -11.57
C ILE A 86 0.54 18.83 -10.55
N CYS A 87 1.35 17.90 -10.03
CA CYS A 87 2.42 18.23 -9.10
C CYS A 87 3.47 19.16 -9.72
N ALA A 88 3.82 18.95 -10.98
CA ALA A 88 4.75 19.82 -11.71
C ALA A 88 4.19 21.25 -11.85
N ILE A 89 2.91 21.40 -12.22
CA ILE A 89 2.25 22.71 -12.30
C ILE A 89 2.24 23.42 -10.94
N LEU A 90 1.90 22.68 -9.87
CA LEU A 90 1.93 23.22 -8.50
C LEU A 90 3.34 23.62 -8.06
N SER A 91 4.35 22.86 -8.45
CA SER A 91 5.75 23.21 -8.19
C SER A 91 6.16 24.50 -8.87
N ILE A 92 5.82 24.65 -10.16
CA ILE A 92 6.09 25.87 -10.92
C ILE A 92 5.41 27.07 -10.27
N GLY A 93 4.13 26.94 -9.95
CA GLY A 93 3.38 28.00 -9.29
C GLY A 93 4.01 28.43 -7.96
N LYS A 94 4.46 27.48 -7.15
CA LYS A 94 5.14 27.77 -5.88
C LYS A 94 6.47 28.49 -6.08
N TYR A 95 7.34 28.03 -6.99
CA TYR A 95 8.61 28.70 -7.31
C TYR A 95 8.39 30.13 -7.83
N SER A 96 7.37 30.33 -8.69
CA SER A 96 7.00 31.66 -9.18
C SER A 96 6.57 32.60 -8.04
N MET A 97 5.80 32.11 -7.09
CA MET A 97 5.34 32.91 -5.93
C MET A 97 6.48 33.23 -4.94
N GLU A 98 7.47 32.37 -4.83
CA GLU A 98 8.63 32.55 -3.94
C GLU A 98 9.74 33.38 -4.60
N GLY A 99 9.60 33.81 -5.86
CA GLY A 99 10.62 34.56 -6.60
C GLY A 99 11.87 33.76 -6.97
N ASN A 100 11.84 32.44 -6.80
CA ASN A 100 12.98 31.52 -6.96
C ASN A 100 12.94 30.77 -8.31
N MET A 101 12.60 31.46 -9.38
CA MET A 101 12.52 30.84 -10.73
C MET A 101 13.86 30.31 -11.21
N ASP A 102 15.00 30.88 -10.76
CA ASP A 102 16.35 30.41 -11.10
C ASP A 102 16.67 29.03 -10.52
N SER A 103 16.01 28.63 -9.42
CA SER A 103 16.09 27.29 -8.86
C SER A 103 15.32 26.25 -9.69
N PHE A 104 14.47 26.69 -10.59
CA PHE A 104 13.70 25.88 -11.50
C PHE A 104 14.52 25.59 -12.76
N THR A 105 15.41 24.63 -12.68
CA THR A 105 16.17 24.15 -13.84
C THR A 105 15.24 23.41 -14.82
N GLY A 106 14.19 24.12 -15.26
CA GLY A 106 13.19 23.86 -16.30
C GLY A 106 12.92 22.39 -16.60
N ILE A 107 13.41 21.93 -17.74
CA ILE A 107 13.22 20.59 -18.28
C ILE A 107 13.66 19.46 -17.33
N LYS A 108 14.75 19.60 -16.58
CA LYS A 108 15.23 18.53 -15.69
C LYS A 108 14.27 18.20 -14.57
N VAL A 109 13.60 19.20 -13.99
CA VAL A 109 12.60 19.00 -12.94
C VAL A 109 11.35 18.35 -13.54
N LEU A 110 10.87 18.82 -14.68
CA LEU A 110 9.72 18.23 -15.38
C LEU A 110 10.00 16.79 -15.79
N LEU A 111 11.17 16.50 -16.36
CA LEU A 111 11.57 15.14 -16.73
C LEU A 111 11.70 14.22 -15.51
N SER A 112 12.13 14.78 -14.36
CA SER A 112 12.21 13.99 -13.14
C SER A 112 10.83 13.49 -12.67
N TRP A 113 9.75 14.22 -12.95
CA TRP A 113 8.39 13.79 -12.65
C TRP A 113 7.88 12.68 -13.56
N LEU A 114 8.47 12.46 -14.73
CA LEU A 114 8.05 11.37 -15.62
C LEU A 114 8.40 9.99 -15.06
N VAL A 115 9.42 9.92 -14.23
CA VAL A 115 9.85 8.67 -13.58
C VAL A 115 9.32 8.65 -12.16
N PRO A 116 8.54 7.63 -11.77
CA PRO A 116 7.96 7.51 -10.43
C PRO A 116 9.02 7.07 -9.41
N ILE A 117 10.00 7.92 -9.15
CA ILE A 117 11.03 7.70 -8.12
C ILE A 117 10.69 8.61 -6.94
N ASP A 118 10.83 8.08 -5.73
CA ASP A 118 10.78 8.90 -4.52
C ASP A 118 11.98 9.85 -4.53
N ARG A 119 11.70 11.09 -4.88
CA ARG A 119 12.68 12.17 -4.78
C ARG A 119 12.13 13.19 -3.80
N GLN A 120 12.95 13.54 -2.84
CA GLN A 120 12.73 14.70 -1.99
C GLN A 120 12.92 15.97 -2.85
N MET A 121 11.91 16.26 -3.67
CA MET A 121 11.86 17.54 -4.38
C MET A 121 11.61 18.62 -3.34
N THR A 122 12.55 19.51 -3.18
CA THR A 122 12.65 20.48 -2.09
C THR A 122 11.43 21.36 -1.92
N SER A 123 10.69 21.66 -2.98
CA SER A 123 9.53 22.57 -2.91
C SER A 123 8.19 21.89 -2.65
N VAL A 124 8.02 20.63 -3.04
CA VAL A 124 6.75 19.89 -2.92
C VAL A 124 6.93 18.48 -2.36
N SER A 125 7.95 18.28 -1.53
CA SER A 125 8.24 16.99 -0.87
C SER A 125 7.03 16.41 -0.12
N TYR A 126 6.16 17.28 0.39
CA TYR A 126 4.91 16.91 1.04
C TYR A 126 3.88 16.24 0.12
N LEU A 127 4.10 16.23 -1.21
CA LEU A 127 3.27 15.52 -2.18
C LEU A 127 3.90 14.20 -2.67
N THR A 128 5.18 13.95 -2.41
CA THR A 128 5.94 12.85 -3.02
C THR A 128 6.23 11.69 -2.09
N TRP A 129 6.09 11.86 -0.79
CA TRP A 129 6.47 10.87 0.24
C TRP A 129 5.83 9.49 0.06
N ALA A 130 4.67 9.38 -0.59
CA ALA A 130 4.02 8.11 -0.86
C ALA A 130 4.55 7.40 -2.13
N LEU A 131 5.32 8.10 -2.99
CA LEU A 131 5.70 7.59 -4.32
C LEU A 131 6.71 6.45 -4.28
N TRP A 132 7.41 6.20 -3.17
CA TRP A 132 8.36 5.10 -3.02
C TRP A 132 7.76 3.73 -3.40
N PHE A 133 6.46 3.56 -3.20
CA PHE A 133 5.74 2.33 -3.52
C PHE A 133 5.69 2.04 -5.02
N VAL A 134 5.54 3.07 -5.87
CA VAL A 134 5.29 2.91 -7.31
C VAL A 134 6.43 2.16 -8.01
N PRO A 135 7.72 2.54 -7.87
CA PRO A 135 8.81 1.82 -8.51
C PRO A 135 8.98 0.39 -7.98
N VAL A 136 8.78 0.17 -6.68
CA VAL A 136 8.80 -1.17 -6.10
C VAL A 136 7.69 -2.03 -6.71
N TYR A 137 6.49 -1.48 -6.83
CA TYR A 137 5.34 -2.18 -7.43
C TYR A 137 5.58 -2.51 -8.91
N LEU A 138 6.17 -1.60 -9.68
CA LEU A 138 6.53 -1.84 -11.09
C LEU A 138 7.55 -2.99 -11.21
N CYS A 139 8.56 -3.05 -10.34
CA CYS A 139 9.51 -4.17 -10.34
C CYS A 139 8.85 -5.50 -9.99
N VAL A 140 7.97 -5.51 -9.01
CA VAL A 140 7.23 -6.72 -8.66
C VAL A 140 6.33 -7.16 -9.82
N VAL A 141 5.69 -6.24 -10.54
CA VAL A 141 4.87 -6.56 -11.72
C VAL A 141 5.67 -7.29 -12.79
N LEU A 142 6.94 -6.92 -13.01
CA LEU A 142 7.83 -7.62 -13.95
C LEU A 142 8.07 -9.09 -13.55
N ILE A 143 8.07 -9.37 -12.25
CA ILE A 143 8.38 -10.70 -11.73
C ILE A 143 7.13 -11.60 -11.66
N ILE A 144 5.91 -11.04 -11.58
CA ILE A 144 4.66 -11.80 -11.40
C ILE A 144 4.49 -12.97 -12.38
N PRO A 145 4.76 -12.85 -13.71
CA PRO A 145 4.62 -13.98 -14.63
C PRO A 145 5.50 -15.17 -14.24
N ILE A 146 6.73 -14.90 -13.80
CA ILE A 146 7.69 -15.91 -13.34
C ILE A 146 7.19 -16.55 -12.03
N LEU A 147 6.79 -15.72 -11.06
CA LEU A 147 6.24 -16.21 -9.79
C LEU A 147 5.06 -17.14 -9.99
N LYS A 148 4.18 -16.80 -10.96
CA LYS A 148 3.01 -17.62 -11.27
C LYS A 148 3.38 -18.95 -11.91
N GLN A 149 4.30 -18.96 -12.87
CA GLN A 149 4.78 -20.18 -13.50
C GLN A 149 5.39 -21.14 -12.46
N VAL A 150 6.16 -20.62 -11.53
CA VAL A 150 6.77 -21.44 -10.47
C VAL A 150 5.74 -21.93 -9.46
N ARG A 151 4.73 -21.10 -9.12
CA ARG A 151 3.61 -21.51 -8.26
C ARG A 151 2.87 -22.72 -8.80
N ASP A 152 2.75 -22.83 -10.11
CA ASP A 152 2.06 -23.94 -10.78
C ASP A 152 2.97 -25.18 -11.00
N SER A 153 4.26 -25.08 -10.61
CA SER A 153 5.23 -26.18 -10.68
C SER A 153 5.22 -27.06 -9.41
N SER A 154 5.92 -28.21 -9.49
CA SER A 154 6.15 -29.09 -8.33
C SER A 154 7.08 -28.47 -7.27
N ARG A 155 7.92 -27.49 -7.64
CA ARG A 155 8.93 -26.85 -6.79
C ARG A 155 8.44 -25.56 -6.10
N LYS A 156 7.14 -25.43 -5.91
CA LYS A 156 6.51 -24.22 -5.35
C LYS A 156 6.98 -23.87 -3.94
N ILE A 157 7.26 -24.87 -3.12
CA ILE A 157 7.70 -24.68 -1.72
C ILE A 157 9.17 -24.29 -1.67
N GLU A 158 10.03 -24.98 -2.41
CA GLU A 158 11.46 -24.66 -2.50
C GLU A 158 11.66 -23.22 -2.99
N PHE A 159 10.83 -22.77 -3.92
CA PHE A 159 10.89 -21.40 -4.42
C PHE A 159 10.43 -20.38 -3.38
N ALA A 160 9.47 -20.70 -2.52
CA ALA A 160 9.11 -19.84 -1.39
C ALA A 160 10.30 -19.63 -0.45
N PHE A 161 11.03 -20.72 -0.13
CA PHE A 161 12.26 -20.65 0.67
C PHE A 161 13.38 -19.91 -0.05
N LEU A 162 13.50 -20.06 -1.37
CA LEU A 162 14.47 -19.30 -2.17
C LEU A 162 14.18 -17.78 -2.09
N LEU A 163 12.92 -17.35 -2.29
CA LEU A 163 12.54 -15.94 -2.17
C LEU A 163 12.82 -15.39 -0.77
N LEU A 164 12.53 -16.19 0.26
CA LEU A 164 12.84 -15.83 1.64
C LEU A 164 14.36 -15.72 1.84
N GLY A 165 15.14 -16.68 1.33
CA GLY A 165 16.61 -16.63 1.37
C GLY A 165 17.19 -15.41 0.64
N ILE A 166 16.67 -15.07 -0.54
CA ILE A 166 17.04 -13.85 -1.26
C ILE A 166 16.75 -12.62 -0.39
N PHE A 167 15.57 -12.55 0.23
CA PHE A 167 15.23 -11.42 1.11
C PHE A 167 16.21 -11.34 2.29
N VAL A 168 16.50 -12.45 3.00
CA VAL A 168 17.47 -12.49 4.09
C VAL A 168 18.86 -12.04 3.61
N LEU A 169 19.30 -12.51 2.46
CA LEU A 169 20.57 -12.10 1.87
C LEU A 169 20.61 -10.59 1.58
N THR A 170 19.54 -10.02 1.02
CA THR A 170 19.48 -8.57 0.80
C THR A 170 19.51 -7.78 2.12
N CYS A 171 18.94 -8.33 3.21
CA CYS A 171 19.04 -7.73 4.54
C CYS A 171 20.48 -7.77 5.08
N LEU A 172 21.16 -8.91 4.98
CA LEU A 172 22.54 -9.08 5.45
C LEU A 172 23.51 -8.15 4.68
N LEU A 173 23.31 -8.02 3.37
CA LEU A 173 24.11 -7.15 2.50
C LEU A 173 23.67 -5.69 2.55
N LYS A 174 22.63 -5.32 3.32
CA LYS A 174 22.07 -3.97 3.45
C LYS A 174 21.74 -3.31 2.11
N MET A 175 21.15 -4.07 1.18
CA MET A 175 20.90 -3.65 -0.20
C MET A 175 19.75 -2.64 -0.37
N GLY A 176 19.24 -2.06 0.71
CA GLY A 176 18.29 -0.94 0.72
C GLY A 176 17.06 -1.14 -0.15
N TRP A 177 17.08 -0.57 -1.35
CA TRP A 177 15.93 -0.65 -2.26
C TRP A 177 15.60 -2.08 -2.72
N LEU A 178 16.62 -2.94 -2.93
CA LEU A 178 16.40 -4.35 -3.31
C LEU A 178 15.74 -5.15 -2.19
N GLN A 179 15.95 -4.79 -0.91
CA GLN A 179 15.21 -5.39 0.20
C GLN A 179 13.70 -5.19 0.05
N ASN A 180 13.27 -3.98 -0.39
CA ASN A 180 11.86 -3.73 -0.66
C ASN A 180 11.34 -4.65 -1.79
N VAL A 181 12.05 -4.75 -2.90
CA VAL A 181 11.62 -5.59 -4.03
C VAL A 181 11.55 -7.07 -3.62
N ALA A 182 12.57 -7.59 -2.93
CA ALA A 182 12.60 -8.97 -2.46
C ALA A 182 11.46 -9.27 -1.47
N PHE A 183 11.27 -8.40 -0.47
CA PHE A 183 10.24 -8.53 0.55
C PHE A 183 8.83 -8.52 -0.07
N TYR A 184 8.53 -7.58 -0.94
CA TYR A 184 7.20 -7.47 -1.54
C TYR A 184 6.96 -8.50 -2.65
N SER A 185 8.01 -9.02 -3.30
CA SER A 185 7.91 -10.18 -4.18
C SER A 185 7.52 -11.44 -3.41
N PHE A 186 8.08 -11.65 -2.21
CA PHE A 186 7.69 -12.74 -1.32
C PHE A 186 6.18 -12.64 -0.98
N TRP A 187 5.68 -11.48 -0.54
CA TRP A 187 4.26 -11.32 -0.22
C TRP A 187 3.35 -11.48 -1.44
N THR A 188 3.81 -11.06 -2.62
CA THR A 188 3.09 -11.29 -3.87
C THR A 188 3.03 -12.79 -4.19
N TYR A 189 4.13 -13.52 -3.97
CA TYR A 189 4.16 -14.97 -4.16
C TYR A 189 3.23 -15.69 -3.19
N VAL A 190 3.24 -15.36 -1.91
CA VAL A 190 2.28 -15.88 -0.92
C VAL A 190 0.85 -15.60 -1.36
N GLY A 191 0.57 -14.43 -1.91
CA GLY A 191 -0.74 -14.07 -2.44
C GLY A 191 -1.23 -14.96 -3.60
N LEU A 192 -0.34 -15.57 -4.39
CA LEU A 192 -0.73 -16.51 -5.44
C LEU A 192 -1.40 -17.79 -4.87
N PHE A 193 -1.20 -18.10 -3.60
CA PHE A 193 -1.86 -19.20 -2.87
C PHE A 193 -3.16 -18.77 -2.18
N TYR A 194 -3.71 -17.62 -2.55
CA TYR A 194 -4.90 -17.05 -1.92
C TYR A 194 -6.07 -18.04 -1.82
N SER A 195 -6.34 -18.85 -2.85
CA SER A 195 -7.45 -19.81 -2.84
C SER A 195 -7.30 -20.82 -1.69
N ASP A 196 -6.09 -21.34 -1.48
CA ASP A 196 -5.79 -22.31 -0.43
C ASP A 196 -5.86 -21.65 0.95
N ILE A 197 -5.31 -20.42 1.07
CA ILE A 197 -5.35 -19.63 2.31
C ILE A 197 -6.78 -19.28 2.68
N LYS A 198 -7.62 -18.88 1.71
CA LYS A 198 -9.03 -18.55 1.91
C LYS A 198 -9.82 -19.76 2.42
N LEU A 199 -9.66 -20.92 1.77
CA LEU A 199 -10.32 -22.16 2.20
C LEU A 199 -9.97 -22.49 3.65
N ASN A 200 -8.70 -22.40 4.02
CA ASN A 200 -8.24 -22.65 5.39
C ASN A 200 -8.78 -21.60 6.38
N ALA A 201 -8.86 -20.32 5.98
CA ALA A 201 -9.38 -19.25 6.82
C ALA A 201 -10.90 -19.37 7.07
N GLU A 202 -11.66 -19.94 6.12
CA GLU A 202 -13.10 -20.16 6.25
C GLU A 202 -13.42 -21.38 7.11
N GLN A 203 -12.56 -22.40 7.16
CA GLN A 203 -12.74 -23.60 7.97
C GLN A 203 -12.34 -23.35 9.44
N LYS A 204 -13.25 -23.63 10.38
CA LYS A 204 -13.04 -23.35 11.82
C LYS A 204 -11.78 -24.03 12.39
N ASN A 205 -11.49 -25.25 12.01
CA ASN A 205 -10.35 -26.01 12.52
C ASN A 205 -9.04 -25.48 11.92
N SER A 206 -8.95 -25.32 10.61
CA SER A 206 -7.75 -24.80 9.93
C SER A 206 -7.45 -23.34 10.30
N ARG A 207 -8.50 -22.54 10.54
CA ARG A 207 -8.37 -21.17 10.98
C ARG A 207 -7.61 -21.00 12.29
N ARG A 208 -7.66 -21.99 13.20
CA ARG A 208 -6.91 -21.96 14.47
C ARG A 208 -5.40 -21.95 14.24
N TYR A 209 -4.91 -22.56 13.15
CA TYR A 209 -3.48 -22.51 12.80
C TYR A 209 -3.00 -21.09 12.53
N PHE A 210 -3.82 -20.24 11.93
CA PHE A 210 -3.48 -18.83 11.76
C PHE A 210 -3.38 -18.10 13.11
N LEU A 211 -4.24 -18.45 14.08
CA LEU A 211 -4.13 -17.91 15.43
C LEU A 211 -2.83 -18.37 16.11
N TYR A 212 -2.49 -19.63 16.02
CA TYR A 212 -1.22 -20.16 16.58
C TYR A 212 -0.01 -19.47 15.94
N LEU A 213 -0.04 -19.26 14.63
CA LEU A 213 1.01 -18.53 13.92
C LEU A 213 1.10 -17.07 14.38
N ALA A 214 -0.03 -16.41 14.59
CA ALA A 214 -0.05 -15.04 15.11
C ALA A 214 0.51 -14.98 16.54
N VAL A 215 0.13 -15.93 17.42
CA VAL A 215 0.65 -16.01 18.79
C VAL A 215 2.16 -16.30 18.80
N ALA A 216 2.63 -17.21 17.95
CA ALA A 216 4.06 -17.46 17.77
C ALA A 216 4.81 -16.21 17.31
N GLY A 217 4.21 -15.42 16.39
CA GLY A 217 4.75 -14.12 15.97
C GLY A 217 4.85 -13.13 17.12
N VAL A 218 3.82 -13.02 17.96
CA VAL A 218 3.87 -12.17 19.17
C VAL A 218 5.00 -12.62 20.09
N ALA A 219 5.09 -13.92 20.38
CA ALA A 219 6.15 -14.46 21.24
C ALA A 219 7.55 -14.14 20.68
N THR A 220 7.74 -14.30 19.36
CA THR A 220 9.01 -13.97 18.69
C THR A 220 9.34 -12.48 18.81
N ILE A 221 8.36 -11.59 18.61
CA ILE A 221 8.55 -10.14 18.77
C ILE A 221 8.91 -9.80 20.22
N CYS A 222 8.27 -10.43 21.22
CA CYS A 222 8.62 -10.25 22.61
C CYS A 222 10.07 -10.71 22.89
N LEU A 223 10.48 -11.87 22.38
CA LEU A 223 11.87 -12.33 22.52
C LEU A 223 12.88 -11.38 21.89
N ILE A 224 12.59 -10.84 20.70
CA ILE A 224 13.42 -9.82 20.05
C ILE A 224 13.53 -8.57 20.94
N TYR A 225 12.43 -8.14 21.55
CA TYR A 225 12.43 -7.00 22.46
C TYR A 225 13.32 -7.25 23.69
N PHE A 226 13.17 -8.39 24.36
CA PHE A 226 14.00 -8.75 25.49
C PHE A 226 15.48 -8.94 25.13
N ALA A 227 15.79 -9.27 23.87
CA ALA A 227 17.15 -9.29 23.34
C ALA A 227 17.69 -7.91 22.93
N GLY A 228 16.97 -6.82 23.24
CA GLY A 228 17.38 -5.45 22.93
C GLY A 228 17.03 -4.96 21.52
N GLY A 229 16.18 -5.68 20.79
CA GLY A 229 15.73 -5.30 19.46
C GLY A 229 14.73 -4.14 19.48
N ALA A 230 14.81 -3.24 18.51
CA ALA A 230 13.89 -2.11 18.37
C ALA A 230 12.53 -2.55 17.84
N LEU A 231 11.46 -2.24 18.57
CA LEU A 231 10.08 -2.59 18.21
C LEU A 231 9.39 -1.56 17.30
N ASN A 232 10.04 -0.46 16.95
CA ASN A 232 9.43 0.52 16.06
C ASN A 232 9.35 -0.04 14.63
N MET A 233 8.15 -0.47 14.21
CA MET A 233 7.94 -1.06 12.88
C MET A 233 8.13 -0.05 11.74
N GLN A 234 8.07 1.26 12.00
CA GLN A 234 8.40 2.26 10.98
C GLN A 234 9.88 2.21 10.58
N SER A 235 10.78 2.10 11.55
CA SER A 235 12.22 1.96 11.29
C SER A 235 12.58 0.59 10.71
N ASN A 236 11.82 -0.44 11.06
CA ASN A 236 12.01 -1.80 10.54
C ASN A 236 11.41 -2.01 9.14
N LYS A 237 10.55 -1.08 8.65
CA LYS A 237 9.90 -1.11 7.34
C LYS A 237 10.75 -0.47 6.24
N PHE A 238 11.61 0.48 6.57
CA PHE A 238 12.35 1.29 5.59
C PHE A 238 13.86 1.27 5.82
N PRO A 239 14.58 0.33 5.20
CA PRO A 239 14.12 -0.81 4.37
C PRO A 239 13.58 -1.96 5.25
N PRO A 240 12.70 -2.82 4.71
CA PRO A 240 12.12 -3.92 5.48
C PRO A 240 13.20 -4.90 5.89
N ASN A 241 13.21 -5.27 7.18
CA ASN A 241 14.16 -6.20 7.76
C ASN A 241 13.46 -7.46 8.31
N ILE A 242 14.22 -8.36 8.96
CA ILE A 242 13.70 -9.62 9.49
C ILE A 242 12.63 -9.38 10.57
N ILE A 243 12.77 -8.34 11.38
CA ILE A 243 11.77 -8.00 12.42
C ILE A 243 10.44 -7.62 11.75
N PHE A 244 10.51 -6.81 10.67
CA PHE A 244 9.32 -6.45 9.90
C PHE A 244 8.71 -7.65 9.16
N LEU A 245 9.52 -8.64 8.75
CA LEU A 245 9.02 -9.90 8.19
C LEU A 245 8.21 -10.67 9.23
N VAL A 246 8.75 -10.91 10.42
CA VAL A 246 8.05 -11.62 11.52
C VAL A 246 6.75 -10.89 11.88
N TYR A 247 6.82 -9.57 12.03
CA TYR A 247 5.66 -8.73 12.27
C TYR A 247 4.61 -8.87 11.16
N SER A 248 5.02 -8.82 9.89
CA SER A 248 4.09 -8.92 8.77
C SER A 248 3.45 -10.31 8.65
N ILE A 249 4.18 -11.39 8.95
CA ILE A 249 3.64 -12.76 9.04
C ILE A 249 2.58 -12.83 10.15
N MET A 250 2.90 -12.30 11.33
CA MET A 250 1.97 -12.24 12.47
C MET A 250 0.68 -11.50 12.09
N MET A 251 0.80 -10.32 11.48
CA MET A 251 -0.38 -9.51 11.10
C MET A 251 -1.21 -10.15 9.99
N MET A 252 -0.58 -10.76 8.99
CA MET A 252 -1.28 -11.48 7.93
C MET A 252 -1.96 -12.75 8.44
N ALA A 253 -1.37 -13.45 9.41
CA ALA A 253 -2.00 -14.56 10.10
C ALA A 253 -3.21 -14.09 10.92
N LEU A 254 -3.09 -13.00 11.66
CA LEU A 254 -4.19 -12.40 12.43
C LEU A 254 -5.34 -11.96 11.50
N LEU A 255 -5.03 -11.35 10.36
CA LEU A 255 -6.03 -11.00 9.34
C LEU A 255 -6.72 -12.24 8.78
N SER A 256 -5.97 -13.31 8.46
CA SER A 256 -6.52 -14.57 7.96
C SER A 256 -7.45 -15.21 9.01
N PHE A 257 -7.06 -15.21 10.28
CA PHE A 257 -7.92 -15.63 11.38
C PHE A 257 -9.20 -14.77 11.48
N SER A 258 -9.09 -13.48 11.20
CA SER A 258 -10.17 -12.49 11.35
C SER A 258 -11.08 -12.39 10.11
N VAL A 259 -10.81 -13.11 9.02
CA VAL A 259 -11.57 -13.02 7.74
C VAL A 259 -13.10 -13.08 7.92
N PRO A 260 -13.70 -13.99 8.74
CA PRO A 260 -15.15 -14.01 8.88
C PRO A 260 -15.72 -12.77 9.58
N TYR A 261 -14.98 -12.18 10.49
CA TYR A 261 -15.37 -10.95 11.21
C TYR A 261 -15.22 -9.73 10.30
N LEU A 262 -14.11 -9.65 9.59
CA LEU A 262 -13.83 -8.62 8.60
C LEU A 262 -14.89 -8.65 7.48
N GLY A 263 -15.24 -9.83 6.99
CA GLY A 263 -16.30 -10.00 5.98
C GLY A 263 -17.68 -9.49 6.45
N ARG A 264 -18.03 -9.69 7.72
CA ARG A 264 -19.26 -9.14 8.32
C ARG A 264 -19.22 -7.62 8.44
N PHE A 265 -18.10 -7.08 8.92
CA PHE A 265 -17.90 -5.64 9.03
C PHE A 265 -17.98 -4.94 7.67
N ILE A 266 -17.28 -5.46 6.66
CA ILE A 266 -17.34 -4.91 5.30
C ILE A 266 -18.74 -5.04 4.71
N GLY A 267 -19.41 -6.18 4.93
CA GLY A 267 -20.80 -6.37 4.51
C GLY A 267 -21.77 -5.37 5.15
N TRP A 268 -21.51 -4.95 6.38
CA TRP A 268 -22.26 -3.86 7.03
C TRP A 268 -21.96 -2.51 6.37
N LEU A 269 -20.70 -2.19 6.10
CA LEU A 269 -20.33 -0.96 5.38
C LEU A 269 -20.98 -0.88 3.98
N GLU A 270 -21.01 -2.00 3.25
CA GLU A 270 -21.58 -2.07 1.90
C GLU A 270 -23.11 -1.84 1.86
N LYS A 271 -23.82 -2.15 2.95
CA LYS A 271 -25.28 -1.94 3.05
C LYS A 271 -25.66 -0.46 3.15
N GLY A 272 -24.80 0.37 3.69
CA GLY A 272 -25.05 1.81 3.81
C GLY A 272 -24.99 2.51 2.45
N LYS A 273 -25.95 3.38 2.15
CA LYS A 273 -26.02 4.08 0.85
C LYS A 273 -24.77 4.91 0.54
N LEU A 274 -24.25 5.63 1.52
CA LEU A 274 -23.05 6.47 1.37
C LEU A 274 -21.78 5.66 1.61
N SER A 275 -21.70 4.91 2.72
CA SER A 275 -20.53 4.09 3.06
C SER A 275 -20.24 3.05 1.99
N GLY A 276 -21.28 2.40 1.42
CA GLY A 276 -21.10 1.44 0.33
C GLY A 276 -20.57 2.08 -0.96
N LYS A 277 -21.02 3.31 -1.31
CA LYS A 277 -20.45 4.04 -2.45
C LYS A 277 -18.99 4.40 -2.24
N ILE A 278 -18.65 4.94 -1.06
CA ILE A 278 -17.26 5.28 -0.69
C ILE A 278 -16.40 4.01 -0.73
N PHE A 279 -16.82 2.92 -0.07
CA PHE A 279 -16.09 1.67 -0.04
C PHE A 279 -15.86 1.09 -1.44
N ASN A 280 -16.86 1.15 -2.31
CA ASN A 280 -16.71 0.72 -3.70
C ASN A 280 -15.67 1.56 -4.48
N LEU A 281 -15.58 2.87 -4.24
CA LEU A 281 -14.52 3.70 -4.81
C LEU A 281 -13.14 3.25 -4.31
N PHE A 282 -12.98 2.99 -3.01
CA PHE A 282 -11.73 2.52 -2.42
C PHE A 282 -11.29 1.16 -2.98
N SER A 283 -12.23 0.26 -3.30
CA SER A 283 -11.91 -1.04 -3.88
C SER A 283 -11.63 -0.99 -5.38
N THR A 284 -12.26 -0.05 -6.13
CA THR A 284 -12.19 -0.02 -7.60
C THR A 284 -11.27 1.06 -8.17
N ARG A 285 -10.90 2.07 -7.34
CA ARG A 285 -10.06 3.23 -7.70
C ARG A 285 -8.87 3.40 -6.76
N SER A 286 -8.33 2.29 -6.29
CA SER A 286 -7.29 2.26 -5.26
C SER A 286 -6.01 2.98 -5.69
N MET A 287 -5.62 2.91 -6.97
CA MET A 287 -4.42 3.59 -7.46
C MET A 287 -4.60 5.11 -7.48
N THR A 288 -5.76 5.59 -7.95
CA THR A 288 -6.09 7.03 -7.89
C THR A 288 -6.09 7.52 -6.45
N ILE A 289 -6.78 6.81 -5.54
CA ILE A 289 -6.82 7.19 -4.12
C ILE A 289 -5.41 7.22 -3.54
N PHE A 290 -4.59 6.21 -3.84
CA PHE A 290 -3.20 6.16 -3.38
C PHE A 290 -2.38 7.38 -3.82
N LEU A 291 -2.49 7.79 -5.07
CA LEU A 291 -1.76 8.95 -5.58
C LEU A 291 -2.30 10.27 -5.02
N TYR A 292 -3.62 10.45 -5.06
CA TYR A 292 -4.25 11.74 -4.76
C TYR A 292 -4.55 11.96 -3.27
N GLN A 293 -4.41 10.94 -2.41
CA GLN A 293 -4.60 11.09 -0.96
C GLN A 293 -3.73 12.17 -0.34
N VAL A 294 -2.56 12.43 -0.92
CA VAL A 294 -1.66 13.48 -0.41
C VAL A 294 -2.28 14.87 -0.47
N PHE A 295 -3.11 15.16 -1.50
CA PHE A 295 -3.86 16.42 -1.59
C PHE A 295 -4.98 16.47 -0.55
N ALA A 296 -5.79 15.39 -0.47
CA ALA A 296 -6.87 15.29 0.51
C ALA A 296 -6.32 15.46 1.94
N PHE A 297 -5.24 14.77 2.24
CA PHE A 297 -4.61 14.78 3.55
C PHE A 297 -4.05 16.15 3.93
N ASN A 298 -3.29 16.81 3.03
CA ASN A 298 -2.77 18.15 3.30
C ASN A 298 -3.87 19.18 3.51
N LEU A 299 -4.97 19.07 2.75
CA LEU A 299 -6.13 19.93 2.95
C LEU A 299 -6.80 19.69 4.31
N THR A 300 -7.07 18.44 4.64
CA THR A 300 -7.80 18.09 5.86
C THR A 300 -7.00 18.34 7.12
N ILE A 301 -5.67 18.17 7.11
CA ILE A 301 -4.79 18.54 8.23
C ILE A 301 -4.87 20.04 8.50
N ARG A 302 -4.82 20.88 7.46
CA ARG A 302 -4.94 22.33 7.60
C ARG A 302 -6.30 22.71 8.18
N LEU A 303 -7.39 22.15 7.62
CA LEU A 303 -8.73 22.36 8.15
C LEU A 303 -8.88 21.92 9.59
N THR A 304 -8.31 20.77 9.96
CA THR A 304 -8.31 20.26 11.33
C THR A 304 -7.66 21.27 12.31
N ASN A 305 -6.48 21.77 11.94
CA ASN A 305 -5.75 22.74 12.78
C ASN A 305 -6.44 24.13 12.85
N MET A 306 -7.19 24.49 11.81
CA MET A 306 -7.98 25.72 11.79
C MET A 306 -9.26 25.63 12.63
N LEU A 307 -9.87 24.46 12.71
CA LEU A 307 -11.17 24.27 13.37
C LEU A 307 -11.05 23.81 14.83
N ILE A 308 -10.02 23.05 15.14
CA ILE A 308 -9.84 22.45 16.47
C ILE A 308 -8.57 23.03 17.10
N HIS A 309 -8.75 23.88 18.09
CA HIS A 309 -7.68 24.57 18.81
C HIS A 309 -7.44 23.94 20.18
N GLY A 310 -6.29 24.22 20.77
CA GLY A 310 -5.90 23.76 22.10
C GLY A 310 -5.02 22.51 22.09
N ASP A 311 -4.56 22.15 23.29
CA ASP A 311 -3.62 21.07 23.57
C ASP A 311 -4.24 20.03 24.50
N GLY A 312 -3.61 18.88 24.59
CA GLY A 312 -4.03 17.77 25.44
C GLY A 312 -4.52 16.56 24.67
N ILE A 313 -4.59 15.42 25.37
CA ILE A 313 -4.86 14.12 24.75
C ILE A 313 -6.25 14.05 24.10
N ILE A 314 -7.27 14.65 24.72
CA ILE A 314 -8.63 14.64 24.20
C ILE A 314 -8.71 15.44 22.90
N VAL A 315 -8.10 16.63 22.86
CA VAL A 315 -8.04 17.48 21.67
C VAL A 315 -7.26 16.79 20.55
N SER A 316 -6.17 16.13 20.87
CA SER A 316 -5.36 15.35 19.91
C SER A 316 -6.13 14.18 19.33
N ILE A 317 -6.90 13.47 20.14
CA ILE A 317 -7.81 12.41 19.65
C ILE A 317 -8.90 13.02 18.77
N ALA A 318 -9.53 14.12 19.18
CA ALA A 318 -10.55 14.80 18.38
C ALA A 318 -9.98 15.26 17.02
N LYS A 319 -8.79 15.84 16.99
CA LYS A 319 -8.06 16.20 15.77
C LYS A 319 -7.84 14.98 14.87
N SER A 320 -7.37 13.87 15.43
CA SER A 320 -7.11 12.64 14.66
C SER A 320 -8.39 12.06 14.06
N VAL A 321 -9.47 11.99 14.84
CA VAL A 321 -10.77 11.49 14.37
C VAL A 321 -11.35 12.41 13.31
N PHE A 322 -11.37 13.72 13.53
CA PHE A 322 -11.88 14.69 12.57
C PHE A 322 -11.09 14.63 11.24
N CYS A 323 -9.75 14.63 11.32
CA CYS A 323 -8.89 14.51 10.14
C CYS A 323 -9.20 13.22 9.36
N LEU A 324 -9.36 12.07 10.05
CA LEU A 324 -9.69 10.80 9.41
C LEU A 324 -11.06 10.85 8.72
N VAL A 325 -12.08 11.32 9.44
CA VAL A 325 -13.47 11.42 8.93
C VAL A 325 -13.55 12.37 7.74
N ALA A 326 -12.76 13.43 7.71
CA ALA A 326 -12.70 14.38 6.59
C ALA A 326 -11.87 13.85 5.41
N THR A 327 -10.78 13.13 5.66
CA THR A 327 -9.88 12.63 4.61
C THR A 327 -10.54 11.53 3.76
N ILE A 328 -11.33 10.65 4.36
CA ILE A 328 -12.00 9.55 3.64
C ILE A 328 -12.93 10.08 2.52
N PRO A 329 -13.90 10.97 2.78
CA PRO A 329 -14.76 11.50 1.73
C PRO A 329 -14.00 12.42 0.75
N ALA A 330 -12.96 13.14 1.20
CA ALA A 330 -12.11 13.93 0.30
C ALA A 330 -11.38 13.04 -0.71
N CYS A 331 -10.81 11.91 -0.26
CA CYS A 331 -10.22 10.90 -1.15
C CYS A 331 -11.25 10.29 -2.11
N ALA A 332 -12.47 10.01 -1.62
CA ALA A 332 -13.56 9.51 -2.47
C ALA A 332 -13.95 10.54 -3.54
N GLY A 333 -14.03 11.83 -3.19
CA GLY A 333 -14.28 12.93 -4.13
C GLY A 333 -13.21 12.99 -5.22
N LEU A 334 -11.93 12.94 -4.86
CA LEU A 334 -10.84 12.91 -5.83
C LEU A 334 -10.89 11.65 -6.71
N ALA A 335 -11.29 10.49 -6.16
CA ALA A 335 -11.48 9.27 -6.93
C ALA A 335 -12.65 9.35 -7.92
N VAL A 336 -13.68 10.15 -7.65
CA VAL A 336 -14.77 10.42 -8.61
C VAL A 336 -14.24 11.24 -9.78
N VAL A 337 -13.45 12.29 -9.51
CA VAL A 337 -12.90 13.20 -10.53
C VAL A 337 -11.85 12.49 -11.39
N PHE A 338 -10.83 11.89 -10.77
CA PHE A 338 -9.64 11.36 -11.46
C PHE A 338 -9.70 9.85 -11.73
N GLY A 339 -10.58 9.11 -11.06
CA GLY A 339 -10.58 7.65 -11.13
C GLY A 339 -10.94 7.05 -12.50
N LYS A 340 -11.51 7.84 -13.42
CA LYS A 340 -11.74 7.37 -14.80
C LYS A 340 -10.43 7.10 -15.54
N ILE A 341 -9.35 7.78 -15.17
CA ILE A 341 -8.01 7.66 -15.76
C ILE A 341 -7.44 6.24 -15.60
N GLU A 342 -7.75 5.54 -14.50
CA GLU A 342 -7.32 4.16 -14.29
C GLU A 342 -7.84 3.15 -15.34
N LYS A 343 -8.86 3.53 -16.10
CA LYS A 343 -9.45 2.68 -17.16
C LYS A 343 -8.94 3.00 -18.54
N LEU A 344 -8.11 4.04 -18.67
CA LEU A 344 -7.52 4.40 -19.95
C LEU A 344 -6.48 3.33 -20.31
N GLU A 345 -6.66 2.70 -21.45
CA GLU A 345 -5.71 1.79 -22.06
C GLU A 345 -5.32 2.36 -23.43
N ILE A 346 -4.03 2.53 -23.65
CA ILE A 346 -3.51 2.85 -24.98
C ILE A 346 -3.61 1.57 -25.78
N LYS A 347 -4.57 1.51 -26.70
CA LYS A 347 -4.71 0.37 -27.63
C LYS A 347 -3.45 0.32 -28.49
N HIS A 348 -2.64 -0.69 -28.27
CA HIS A 348 -1.65 -1.03 -29.29
C HIS A 348 -2.38 -1.49 -30.54
N TYR A 349 -2.35 -0.67 -31.58
CA TYR A 349 -2.59 -1.13 -32.95
C TYR A 349 -1.42 -2.05 -33.32
N GLY A 350 -1.42 -3.27 -32.78
CA GLY A 350 -0.54 -4.34 -33.22
C GLY A 350 -1.03 -4.76 -34.60
N ARG A 351 -0.27 -4.42 -35.63
CA ARG A 351 -0.35 -5.06 -36.90
C ARG A 351 -0.31 -6.58 -36.68
N ASN A 352 -1.34 -7.27 -37.11
CA ASN A 352 -1.24 -8.69 -37.41
C ASN A 352 -0.09 -8.83 -38.43
N ILE A 353 1.05 -9.36 -38.03
CA ILE A 353 2.09 -9.94 -38.88
C ILE A 353 2.12 -11.42 -38.50
#